data_1478c759b7831a5600589f8e99c9d078
#
_entry.id   1478c759b7831a5600589f8e99c9d078
#
_cell.length_a   1.000
_cell.length_b   1.000
_cell.length_c   1.000
_cell.angle_alpha   90.00
_cell.angle_beta   90.00
_cell.angle_gamma   90.00
#
_symmetry.space_group_name_H-M   'P 1'
#
loop_
_entity.id
_entity.type
_entity.pdbx_description
1 polymer ?
#
loop_
_entity_poly.entity_id
_entity_poly.type
_entity_poly.pdbx_seq_one_letter_code
_entity_poly.pdbx_strand_id
1 'polypeptide(L)'
;MATLASLIAVTGCSSDDPDTSSSATASQPSTTSQPSISASGSLAPIPVPSVVIEGAPTATVLSQSKVVSGLAAPWDIEPMPDGSMLVSERDTGSIKRLRAGFATALNGPGAEALRNSVDAEGEGGLLGLAISPADPTSVYAYLTRADGNAVVRMTLTGELLSSPVDVLTGIPHAANHDGGRIAFGPDGYLYIATGDASDSGLAQDKGSLAGKILRVIADGTEADGTAPQGNPFDSLVWSMGHRNVEGLAWTADGRMYATEFGHNTTDELNLIVAGNNYGWPGVEAREGAPKGTELGETVDGITYPVAEWPVADASPSGMTISSDAIYVAALRGEDVWRIPLTQDGIGTPAKLGIDLGRIRSVALGPDGSIYVVTNNTDGRGEPRDEDDHVYQLELS
;
A
#
# COMPACT_ATOMS: atom_id res chain seq x y z
N MET A 1 -11.13 -27.43 57.73
CA MET A 1 -12.43 -27.06 58.31
C MET A 1 -13.22 -26.50 57.14
N ALA A 2 -13.98 -27.34 56.47
CA ALA A 2 -15.40 -27.65 56.65
C ALA A 2 -16.24 -26.52 56.02
N THR A 3 -16.69 -26.76 54.79
CA THR A 3 -18.03 -27.19 54.29
C THR A 3 -19.13 -26.12 54.43
N LEU A 4 -19.84 -25.75 53.35
CA LEU A 4 -21.13 -26.35 53.04
C LEU A 4 -21.66 -25.88 51.68
N ALA A 5 -22.13 -26.83 50.88
CA ALA A 5 -22.95 -26.67 49.68
C ALA A 5 -24.42 -26.53 50.08
N SER A 6 -25.24 -25.96 49.20
CA SER A 6 -26.66 -26.29 49.11
C SER A 6 -27.22 -26.09 47.73
N LEU A 7 -27.63 -27.19 47.17
CA LEU A 7 -28.46 -27.41 45.98
C LEU A 7 -29.93 -27.30 46.37
N ILE A 8 -30.79 -26.67 45.59
CA ILE A 8 -32.22 -26.98 45.49
C ILE A 8 -32.70 -26.90 44.05
N ALA A 9 -33.13 -28.01 43.52
CA ALA A 9 -33.95 -28.17 42.31
C ALA A 9 -35.38 -28.49 42.78
N VAL A 10 -36.40 -28.15 41.95
CA VAL A 10 -37.67 -28.88 41.79
C VAL A 10 -38.49 -28.19 40.69
N THR A 11 -38.74 -28.81 39.52
CA THR A 11 -39.89 -29.43 38.88
C THR A 11 -41.19 -28.58 38.93
N GLY A 12 -42.03 -28.46 37.92
CA GLY A 12 -42.32 -29.12 36.68
C GLY A 12 -43.77 -28.85 36.24
N CYS A 13 -44.14 -29.25 35.02
CA CYS A 13 -45.49 -29.54 34.45
C CYS A 13 -46.40 -28.35 34.01
N SER A 14 -46.57 -28.13 32.68
CA SER A 14 -47.49 -28.75 31.70
C SER A 14 -49.01 -28.37 31.88
N SER A 15 -49.60 -27.74 30.84
CA SER A 15 -50.67 -28.25 30.00
C SER A 15 -51.52 -27.16 29.28
N ASP A 16 -51.70 -27.42 27.99
CA ASP A 16 -52.92 -27.29 27.18
C ASP A 16 -53.40 -25.95 26.60
N ASP A 17 -53.47 -25.97 25.26
CA ASP A 17 -54.25 -25.18 24.31
C ASP A 17 -55.78 -25.29 24.55
N PRO A 18 -56.72 -24.44 23.99
CA PRO A 18 -56.88 -24.33 22.55
C PRO A 18 -57.42 -22.98 21.99
N ASP A 19 -57.19 -22.84 20.65
CA ASP A 19 -57.98 -22.14 19.62
C ASP A 19 -58.94 -21.00 19.95
N THR A 20 -58.71 -19.87 19.27
CA THR A 20 -59.77 -19.24 18.39
C THR A 20 -59.18 -18.23 17.41
N SER A 21 -59.59 -18.40 16.17
CA SER A 21 -59.39 -17.56 14.99
C SER A 21 -59.95 -16.14 15.09
N SER A 22 -59.20 -15.14 14.59
CA SER A 22 -59.82 -14.05 13.84
C SER A 22 -58.81 -13.36 12.91
N SER A 23 -59.18 -13.33 11.65
CA SER A 23 -58.52 -12.66 10.54
C SER A 23 -58.54 -11.14 10.69
N ALA A 24 -57.38 -10.48 10.58
CA ALA A 24 -57.32 -9.07 10.24
C ALA A 24 -56.23 -8.84 9.20
N THR A 25 -56.65 -8.48 8.01
CA THR A 25 -55.90 -8.06 6.86
C THR A 25 -55.12 -6.78 7.21
N ALA A 26 -53.80 -6.84 7.28
CA ALA A 26 -52.92 -5.68 7.34
C ALA A 26 -52.13 -5.56 6.05
N SER A 27 -52.31 -4.45 5.36
CA SER A 27 -51.63 -4.05 4.14
C SER A 27 -50.11 -3.92 4.38
N GLN A 28 -49.31 -4.58 3.57
CA GLN A 28 -47.89 -4.39 3.53
C GLN A 28 -47.51 -3.06 2.86
N PRO A 29 -46.53 -2.32 3.37
CA PRO A 29 -45.92 -1.22 2.64
C PRO A 29 -44.94 -1.75 1.59
N SER A 30 -44.99 -1.16 0.42
CA SER A 30 -44.18 -1.42 -0.74
C SER A 30 -42.69 -1.34 -0.41
N THR A 31 -41.98 -2.44 -0.59
CA THR A 31 -40.49 -2.46 -0.56
C THR A 31 -39.97 -1.83 -1.84
N THR A 32 -39.32 -0.69 -1.72
CA THR A 32 -38.44 -0.12 -2.74
C THR A 32 -37.27 -1.09 -2.96
N SER A 33 -37.20 -1.64 -4.14
CA SER A 33 -36.09 -2.49 -4.60
C SER A 33 -34.80 -1.67 -4.67
N GLN A 34 -33.85 -1.98 -3.80
CA GLN A 34 -32.45 -1.62 -4.00
C GLN A 34 -31.92 -2.35 -5.26
N PRO A 35 -31.11 -1.69 -6.08
CA PRO A 35 -30.43 -2.38 -7.17
C PRO A 35 -29.40 -3.36 -6.59
N SER A 36 -29.66 -4.65 -6.78
CA SER A 36 -28.67 -5.70 -6.53
C SER A 36 -27.54 -5.55 -7.55
N ILE A 37 -26.38 -5.11 -7.09
CA ILE A 37 -25.13 -5.21 -7.86
C ILE A 37 -24.75 -6.70 -7.86
N SER A 38 -25.01 -7.39 -8.96
CA SER A 38 -24.50 -8.72 -9.21
C SER A 38 -23.00 -8.60 -9.51
N ALA A 39 -22.15 -8.68 -8.49
CA ALA A 39 -20.72 -8.91 -8.64
C ALA A 39 -20.46 -10.41 -8.84
N SER A 40 -20.78 -10.91 -10.01
CA SER A 40 -20.38 -12.24 -10.48
C SER A 40 -19.68 -12.06 -11.83
N GLY A 41 -18.50 -11.46 -11.77
CA GLY A 41 -17.54 -11.47 -12.85
C GLY A 41 -16.24 -12.06 -12.31
N SER A 42 -16.00 -13.33 -12.59
CA SER A 42 -14.63 -13.85 -12.61
C SER A 42 -13.87 -12.94 -13.57
N LEU A 43 -12.93 -12.13 -13.04
CA LEU A 43 -12.00 -11.39 -13.87
C LEU A 43 -11.24 -12.42 -14.70
N ALA A 44 -11.47 -12.44 -16.00
CA ALA A 44 -10.63 -13.20 -16.90
C ALA A 44 -9.18 -12.74 -16.72
N PRO A 45 -8.18 -13.65 -16.79
CA PRO A 45 -6.79 -13.25 -16.73
C PRO A 45 -6.54 -12.20 -17.80
N ILE A 46 -6.10 -11.01 -17.38
CA ILE A 46 -5.66 -9.98 -18.32
C ILE A 46 -4.40 -10.54 -18.98
N PRO A 47 -4.34 -10.66 -20.32
CA PRO A 47 -3.12 -11.11 -20.97
C PRO A 47 -1.99 -10.16 -20.60
N VAL A 48 -0.89 -10.70 -20.07
CA VAL A 48 0.33 -9.94 -19.78
C VAL A 48 1.01 -9.65 -21.11
N PRO A 49 1.13 -8.40 -21.53
CA PRO A 49 1.81 -8.09 -22.78
C PRO A 49 3.31 -8.13 -22.56
N SER A 50 4.00 -8.86 -23.40
CA SER A 50 5.44 -9.10 -23.35
C SER A 50 6.25 -8.24 -24.34
N VAL A 51 5.83 -6.98 -24.60
CA VAL A 51 6.54 -6.15 -25.59
C VAL A 51 6.95 -4.82 -24.99
N VAL A 52 8.25 -4.62 -24.82
CA VAL A 52 8.86 -3.30 -24.67
C VAL A 52 8.83 -2.62 -26.04
N ILE A 53 8.07 -1.53 -26.19
CA ILE A 53 8.00 -0.78 -27.43
C ILE A 53 9.08 0.30 -27.42
N GLU A 54 10.10 0.16 -28.28
CA GLU A 54 11.06 1.23 -28.51
C GLU A 54 10.40 2.46 -29.13
N GLY A 55 10.69 3.66 -28.60
CA GLY A 55 10.24 4.93 -29.15
C GLY A 55 9.04 5.58 -28.49
N ALA A 56 8.66 5.17 -27.27
CA ALA A 56 7.67 5.91 -26.48
C ALA A 56 8.18 7.33 -26.12
N PRO A 57 7.29 8.33 -26.00
CA PRO A 57 7.69 9.72 -25.77
C PRO A 57 8.54 9.84 -24.49
N THR A 58 9.67 10.53 -24.62
CA THR A 58 10.51 10.91 -23.47
C THR A 58 9.95 12.20 -22.89
N ALA A 59 9.71 12.25 -21.58
CA ALA A 59 9.43 13.50 -20.89
C ALA A 59 10.75 14.20 -20.52
N THR A 60 10.75 15.53 -20.60
CA THR A 60 11.85 16.38 -20.14
C THR A 60 11.38 17.16 -18.92
N VAL A 61 12.20 17.24 -17.89
CA VAL A 61 11.93 18.10 -16.73
C VAL A 61 12.14 19.55 -17.17
N LEU A 62 11.07 20.33 -17.21
CA LEU A 62 11.09 21.74 -17.58
C LEU A 62 11.47 22.61 -16.37
N SER A 63 10.97 22.27 -15.19
CA SER A 63 11.30 22.96 -13.95
C SER A 63 11.18 22.04 -12.72
N GLN A 64 11.92 22.42 -11.68
CA GLN A 64 11.88 21.81 -10.35
C GLN A 64 11.64 22.91 -9.34
N SER A 65 10.51 22.90 -8.65
CA SER A 65 10.13 23.90 -7.67
C SER A 65 10.10 23.30 -6.27
N LYS A 66 10.91 23.84 -5.35
CA LYS A 66 10.88 23.44 -3.95
C LYS A 66 9.55 23.87 -3.32
N VAL A 67 8.78 22.91 -2.80
CA VAL A 67 7.48 23.15 -2.16
C VAL A 67 7.65 23.33 -0.66
N VAL A 68 8.46 22.48 -0.02
CA VAL A 68 8.74 22.54 1.41
C VAL A 68 10.13 21.97 1.72
N SER A 69 10.73 22.38 2.83
CA SER A 69 12.02 21.90 3.33
C SER A 69 11.95 21.54 4.82
N GLY A 70 13.01 20.91 5.33
CA GLY A 70 13.14 20.57 6.75
C GLY A 70 12.24 19.42 7.21
N LEU A 71 12.04 18.43 6.34
CA LEU A 71 11.41 17.16 6.71
C LEU A 71 12.46 16.21 7.30
N ALA A 72 12.06 15.36 8.23
CA ALA A 72 12.93 14.40 8.91
C ALA A 72 12.67 12.98 8.41
N ALA A 73 13.55 12.45 7.56
CA ALA A 73 13.41 11.13 6.94
C ALA A 73 11.98 10.84 6.44
N PRO A 74 11.42 11.71 5.55
CA PRO A 74 10.06 11.52 5.06
C PRO A 74 9.97 10.23 4.27
N TRP A 75 8.86 9.48 4.46
CA TRP A 75 8.71 8.18 3.83
C TRP A 75 7.64 8.14 2.75
N ASP A 76 6.50 8.78 2.99
CA ASP A 76 5.40 8.81 2.03
C ASP A 76 4.81 10.21 1.86
N ILE A 77 4.19 10.44 0.71
CA ILE A 77 3.44 11.65 0.40
C ILE A 77 2.09 11.28 -0.20
N GLU A 78 1.01 11.69 0.45
CA GLU A 78 -0.35 11.35 0.07
C GLU A 78 -1.16 12.62 -0.23
N PRO A 79 -1.58 12.84 -1.49
CA PRO A 79 -2.40 13.99 -1.87
C PRO A 79 -3.80 13.92 -1.27
N MET A 80 -4.30 15.06 -0.79
CA MET A 80 -5.63 15.24 -0.24
C MET A 80 -6.58 15.92 -1.24
N PRO A 81 -7.89 15.61 -1.22
CA PRO A 81 -8.85 16.23 -2.14
C PRO A 81 -8.97 17.75 -2.01
N ASP A 82 -8.52 18.33 -0.89
CA ASP A 82 -8.54 19.79 -0.66
C ASP A 82 -7.28 20.50 -1.20
N GLY A 83 -6.43 19.77 -1.92
CA GLY A 83 -5.18 20.27 -2.51
C GLY A 83 -4.00 20.36 -1.53
N SER A 84 -4.17 19.94 -0.27
CA SER A 84 -3.04 19.72 0.63
C SER A 84 -2.45 18.33 0.42
N MET A 85 -1.31 18.03 1.05
CA MET A 85 -0.71 16.70 1.06
C MET A 85 -0.35 16.30 2.48
N LEU A 86 -0.42 15.01 2.80
CA LEU A 86 0.12 14.46 4.03
C LEU A 86 1.48 13.84 3.74
N VAL A 87 2.42 13.99 4.68
CA VAL A 87 3.75 13.37 4.61
C VAL A 87 3.99 12.66 5.94
N SER A 88 4.37 11.37 5.87
CA SER A 88 4.86 10.63 7.04
C SER A 88 6.36 10.88 7.22
N GLU A 89 6.78 11.07 8.46
CA GLU A 89 8.17 11.10 8.86
C GLU A 89 8.50 9.81 9.62
N ARG A 90 9.32 8.97 9.01
CA ARG A 90 9.59 7.59 9.45
C ARG A 90 10.03 7.52 10.91
N ASP A 91 11.09 8.25 11.24
CA ASP A 91 11.79 8.10 12.52
C ASP A 91 11.06 8.79 13.68
N THR A 92 10.33 9.87 13.37
CA THR A 92 9.65 10.66 14.39
C THR A 92 8.23 10.19 14.69
N GLY A 93 7.68 9.32 13.85
CA GLY A 93 6.26 8.93 13.94
C GLY A 93 5.30 10.09 13.70
N SER A 94 5.75 11.15 13.01
CA SER A 94 4.96 12.35 12.76
C SER A 94 4.30 12.29 11.39
N ILE A 95 3.06 12.77 11.30
CA ILE A 95 2.43 13.11 10.01
C ILE A 95 2.39 14.63 9.91
N LYS A 96 2.91 15.17 8.81
CA LYS A 96 2.84 16.59 8.49
C LYS A 96 1.85 16.85 7.37
N ARG A 97 1.11 17.95 7.50
CA ARG A 97 0.26 18.45 6.42
C ARG A 97 0.97 19.57 5.69
N LEU A 98 1.08 19.42 4.38
CA LEU A 98 1.68 20.40 3.49
C LEU A 98 0.57 21.25 2.87
N ARG A 99 0.64 22.56 3.08
CA ARG A 99 -0.32 23.52 2.50
C ARG A 99 0.36 24.88 2.28
N ALA A 100 0.21 25.43 1.09
CA ALA A 100 0.73 26.76 0.73
C ALA A 100 2.22 26.96 1.07
N GLY A 101 3.06 25.96 0.87
CA GLY A 101 4.51 26.02 1.11
C GLY A 101 4.94 25.80 2.56
N PHE A 102 4.03 25.41 3.43
CA PHE A 102 4.32 25.11 4.85
C PHE A 102 4.04 23.65 5.17
N ALA A 103 4.89 23.06 6.02
CA ALA A 103 4.67 21.76 6.63
C ALA A 103 4.28 21.95 8.10
N THR A 104 3.06 21.54 8.46
CA THR A 104 2.54 21.63 9.83
C THR A 104 2.31 20.22 10.38
N ALA A 105 2.90 19.91 11.54
CA ALA A 105 2.67 18.62 12.18
C ALA A 105 1.21 18.50 12.63
N LEU A 106 0.59 17.35 12.32
CA LEU A 106 -0.72 17.01 12.85
C LEU A 106 -0.64 16.78 14.36
N ASN A 107 -1.73 17.04 15.05
CA ASN A 107 -1.86 17.00 16.50
C ASN A 107 -2.97 16.02 16.91
N GLY A 108 -3.28 16.01 18.20
CA GLY A 108 -4.33 15.19 18.78
C GLY A 108 -3.85 13.83 19.25
N PRO A 109 -4.76 13.02 19.84
CA PRO A 109 -4.40 11.76 20.46
C PRO A 109 -3.82 10.74 19.47
N GLY A 110 -4.19 10.78 18.21
CA GLY A 110 -3.63 9.91 17.18
C GLY A 110 -2.17 10.25 16.88
N ALA A 111 -1.86 11.52 16.68
CA ALA A 111 -0.50 11.97 16.44
C ALA A 111 0.42 11.69 17.64
N GLU A 112 -0.08 11.81 18.86
CA GLU A 112 0.65 11.45 20.08
C GLU A 112 0.88 9.93 20.15
N ALA A 113 -0.14 9.13 19.87
CA ALA A 113 -0.04 7.68 19.86
C ALA A 113 0.98 7.18 18.84
N LEU A 114 1.00 7.72 17.61
CA LEU A 114 1.99 7.37 16.61
C LEU A 114 3.42 7.63 17.11
N ARG A 115 3.70 8.86 17.56
CA ARG A 115 5.04 9.24 18.06
C ARG A 115 5.52 8.38 19.24
N ASN A 116 4.61 7.85 20.03
CA ASN A 116 4.93 7.04 21.23
C ASN A 116 5.02 5.54 20.93
N SER A 117 4.47 5.05 19.83
CA SER A 117 4.40 3.61 19.50
C SER A 117 5.30 3.19 18.34
N VAL A 118 5.77 4.13 17.55
CA VAL A 118 6.64 3.83 16.40
C VAL A 118 8.00 3.33 16.89
N ASP A 119 8.41 2.18 16.36
CA ASP A 119 9.76 1.64 16.46
C ASP A 119 10.47 1.89 15.12
N ALA A 120 11.43 2.80 15.13
CA ALA A 120 12.17 3.23 13.94
C ALA A 120 13.53 2.54 13.80
N GLU A 121 13.69 1.34 14.37
CA GLU A 121 14.91 0.57 14.18
C GLU A 121 15.01 0.08 12.72
N GLY A 122 16.18 0.28 12.11
CA GLY A 122 16.46 -0.21 10.75
C GLY A 122 15.63 0.48 9.66
N GLU A 123 14.76 -0.27 8.98
CA GLU A 123 13.83 0.22 7.95
C GLU A 123 12.42 0.49 8.51
N GLY A 124 12.17 0.06 9.74
CA GLY A 124 10.91 0.29 10.43
C GLY A 124 10.62 1.76 10.72
N GLY A 125 9.42 2.04 11.18
CA GLY A 125 8.98 3.40 11.52
C GLY A 125 7.54 3.70 11.13
N LEU A 126 7.21 4.98 10.96
CA LEU A 126 5.98 5.42 10.33
C LEU A 126 6.18 5.46 8.82
N LEU A 127 5.58 4.53 8.10
CA LEU A 127 5.83 4.27 6.70
C LEU A 127 4.72 4.84 5.80
N GLY A 128 3.96 3.99 5.11
CA GLY A 128 2.94 4.38 4.16
C GLY A 128 1.72 5.04 4.77
N LEU A 129 1.12 5.94 4.01
CA LEU A 129 -0.16 6.56 4.29
C LEU A 129 -1.15 6.21 3.19
N ALA A 130 -2.44 6.19 3.52
CA ALA A 130 -3.51 6.15 2.53
C ALA A 130 -4.73 6.92 3.02
N ILE A 131 -5.42 7.57 2.10
CA ILE A 131 -6.68 8.29 2.36
C ILE A 131 -7.82 7.49 1.77
N SER A 132 -8.86 7.26 2.56
CA SER A 132 -10.03 6.54 2.05
C SER A 132 -10.71 7.33 0.93
N PRO A 133 -10.92 6.73 -0.25
CA PRO A 133 -11.64 7.40 -1.33
C PRO A 133 -13.13 7.60 -1.00
N ALA A 134 -13.68 6.80 -0.09
CA ALA A 134 -15.08 6.91 0.37
C ALA A 134 -15.27 7.97 1.45
N ASP A 135 -14.24 8.21 2.28
CA ASP A 135 -14.25 9.22 3.34
C ASP A 135 -12.85 9.86 3.47
N PRO A 136 -12.63 11.02 2.84
CA PRO A 136 -11.32 11.69 2.86
C PRO A 136 -10.84 12.16 4.25
N THR A 137 -11.68 12.04 5.28
CA THR A 137 -11.26 12.28 6.66
C THR A 137 -10.63 11.04 7.32
N SER A 138 -10.80 9.86 6.73
CA SER A 138 -10.21 8.61 7.21
C SER A 138 -8.80 8.43 6.67
N VAL A 139 -7.82 8.59 7.56
CA VAL A 139 -6.38 8.45 7.29
C VAL A 139 -5.92 7.10 7.82
N TYR A 140 -5.27 6.33 6.96
CA TYR A 140 -4.63 5.07 7.29
C TYR A 140 -3.12 5.25 7.34
N ALA A 141 -2.47 4.55 8.24
CA ALA A 141 -1.02 4.58 8.38
C ALA A 141 -0.48 3.18 8.65
N TYR A 142 0.57 2.81 7.93
CA TYR A 142 1.39 1.64 8.24
C TYR A 142 2.52 2.05 9.17
N LEU A 143 2.73 1.31 10.24
CA LEU A 143 3.79 1.60 11.20
C LEU A 143 4.39 0.33 11.77
N THR A 144 5.67 0.40 12.10
CA THR A 144 6.38 -0.62 12.88
C THR A 144 6.21 -0.31 14.34
N ARG A 145 5.82 -1.32 15.13
CA ARG A 145 5.73 -1.32 16.59
C ARG A 145 6.66 -2.40 17.14
N ALA A 146 6.95 -2.35 18.42
CA ALA A 146 7.78 -3.35 19.08
C ALA A 146 7.26 -4.80 18.98
N ASP A 147 5.99 -5.01 18.68
CA ASP A 147 5.34 -6.31 18.53
C ASP A 147 5.01 -6.70 17.08
N GLY A 148 5.41 -5.89 16.11
CA GLY A 148 5.19 -6.16 14.70
C GLY A 148 4.73 -4.94 13.91
N ASN A 149 4.69 -5.10 12.59
CA ASN A 149 4.10 -4.09 11.74
C ASN A 149 2.57 -4.11 11.85
N ALA A 150 1.94 -2.94 11.73
CA ALA A 150 0.51 -2.75 11.85
C ALA A 150 -0.01 -1.68 10.89
N VAL A 151 -1.29 -1.78 10.55
CA VAL A 151 -2.05 -0.72 9.87
C VAL A 151 -3.10 -0.20 10.83
N VAL A 152 -3.15 1.11 10.99
CA VAL A 152 -4.14 1.81 11.82
C VAL A 152 -4.96 2.79 11.00
N ARG A 153 -6.19 3.06 11.47
CA ARG A 153 -7.07 4.10 10.95
C ARG A 153 -7.28 5.20 11.98
N MET A 154 -7.27 6.44 11.53
CA MET A 154 -7.55 7.64 12.33
C MET A 154 -8.47 8.56 11.54
N THR A 155 -9.25 9.38 12.25
CA THR A 155 -10.07 10.43 11.62
C THR A 155 -9.35 11.77 11.73
N LEU A 156 -9.17 12.45 10.60
CA LEU A 156 -8.58 13.78 10.51
C LEU A 156 -9.68 14.84 10.55
N THR A 157 -9.65 15.73 11.54
CA THR A 157 -10.55 16.88 11.68
C THR A 157 -9.73 18.15 11.83
N GLY A 158 -9.67 18.96 10.78
CA GLY A 158 -8.71 20.06 10.70
C GLY A 158 -7.28 19.52 10.78
N GLU A 159 -6.52 19.88 11.80
CA GLU A 159 -5.16 19.39 12.04
C GLU A 159 -5.10 18.32 13.18
N LEU A 160 -6.26 17.77 13.59
CA LEU A 160 -6.36 16.83 14.70
C LEU A 160 -6.64 15.42 14.19
N LEU A 161 -5.80 14.45 14.59
CA LEU A 161 -6.01 13.02 14.42
C LEU A 161 -6.69 12.41 15.65
N SER A 162 -7.76 11.67 15.44
CA SER A 162 -8.39 10.87 16.48
C SER A 162 -7.44 9.77 16.99
N SER A 163 -7.74 9.15 18.14
CA SER A 163 -7.03 7.94 18.55
C SER A 163 -7.03 6.90 17.45
N PRO A 164 -5.91 6.16 17.25
CA PRO A 164 -5.84 5.14 16.22
C PRO A 164 -6.72 3.95 16.58
N VAL A 165 -7.28 3.33 15.55
CA VAL A 165 -7.96 2.05 15.60
C VAL A 165 -7.17 1.07 14.75
N ASP A 166 -6.81 -0.08 15.30
CA ASP A 166 -6.09 -1.10 14.57
C ASP A 166 -7.00 -1.68 13.46
N VAL A 167 -6.48 -1.70 12.23
CA VAL A 167 -7.10 -2.35 11.08
C VAL A 167 -6.48 -3.73 10.88
N LEU A 168 -5.16 -3.81 10.88
CA LEU A 168 -4.44 -5.07 10.77
C LEU A 168 -3.20 -5.03 11.67
N THR A 169 -2.97 -6.10 12.41
CA THR A 169 -1.80 -6.28 13.28
C THR A 169 -1.15 -7.64 13.03
N GLY A 170 0.01 -7.86 13.64
CA GLY A 170 0.70 -9.16 13.55
C GLY A 170 1.38 -9.39 12.20
N ILE A 171 1.65 -8.35 11.42
CA ILE A 171 2.53 -8.44 10.27
C ILE A 171 3.96 -8.59 10.80
N PRO A 172 4.71 -9.63 10.41
CA PRO A 172 6.10 -9.80 10.86
C PRO A 172 6.96 -8.59 10.51
N HIS A 173 7.92 -8.26 11.40
CA HIS A 173 8.88 -7.17 11.20
C HIS A 173 10.30 -7.63 11.52
N ALA A 174 11.27 -6.89 11.02
CA ALA A 174 12.70 -7.05 11.35
C ALA A 174 13.42 -5.70 11.15
N ALA A 175 14.74 -5.69 11.34
CA ALA A 175 15.54 -4.50 11.04
C ALA A 175 15.54 -4.11 9.54
N ASN A 176 15.13 -5.03 8.65
CA ASN A 176 15.03 -4.79 7.21
C ASN A 176 13.83 -5.53 6.63
N HIS A 177 13.35 -5.06 5.50
CA HIS A 177 12.25 -5.65 4.73
C HIS A 177 10.91 -5.61 5.47
N ASP A 178 10.55 -4.41 5.89
CA ASP A 178 9.25 -4.17 6.53
C ASP A 178 8.14 -3.89 5.50
N GLY A 179 8.48 -3.64 4.24
CA GLY A 179 7.53 -3.20 3.22
C GLY A 179 6.97 -1.82 3.54
N GLY A 180 5.67 -1.72 3.76
CA GLY A 180 5.05 -0.55 4.36
C GLY A 180 4.20 0.30 3.43
N ARG A 181 4.19 0.06 2.12
CA ARG A 181 3.31 0.77 1.21
C ARG A 181 1.87 0.30 1.38
N ILE A 182 0.95 1.25 1.57
CA ILE A 182 -0.49 0.99 1.57
C ILE A 182 -1.18 1.91 0.57
N ALA A 183 -2.21 1.42 -0.09
CA ALA A 183 -3.00 2.21 -1.02
C ALA A 183 -4.39 1.60 -1.24
N PHE A 184 -5.39 2.44 -1.48
CA PHE A 184 -6.71 1.97 -1.89
C PHE A 184 -6.71 1.63 -3.38
N GLY A 185 -7.14 0.42 -3.71
CA GLY A 185 -7.37 0.02 -5.09
C GLY A 185 -8.64 0.64 -5.69
N PRO A 186 -8.80 0.57 -7.02
CA PRO A 186 -9.99 1.06 -7.70
C PRO A 186 -11.28 0.32 -7.30
N ASP A 187 -11.15 -0.83 -6.66
CA ASP A 187 -12.25 -1.62 -6.09
C ASP A 187 -12.64 -1.19 -4.66
N GLY A 188 -11.97 -0.16 -4.12
CA GLY A 188 -12.25 0.43 -2.82
C GLY A 188 -11.70 -0.33 -1.61
N TYR A 189 -10.94 -1.40 -1.81
CA TYR A 189 -10.24 -2.13 -0.74
C TYR A 189 -8.83 -1.59 -0.51
N LEU A 190 -8.33 -1.78 0.70
CA LEU A 190 -6.97 -1.39 1.06
C LEU A 190 -6.00 -2.53 0.69
N TYR A 191 -4.97 -2.19 -0.06
CA TYR A 191 -3.85 -3.06 -0.36
C TYR A 191 -2.67 -2.69 0.51
N ILE A 192 -1.99 -3.71 1.04
CA ILE A 192 -0.90 -3.56 2.00
C ILE A 192 0.29 -4.37 1.47
N ALA A 193 1.39 -3.70 1.18
CA ALA A 193 2.64 -4.32 0.78
C ALA A 193 3.50 -4.62 2.01
N THR A 194 3.97 -5.85 2.13
CA THR A 194 4.80 -6.31 3.23
C THR A 194 6.13 -6.85 2.74
N GLY A 195 7.16 -6.70 3.54
CA GLY A 195 8.43 -7.37 3.32
C GLY A 195 8.48 -8.77 3.92
N ASP A 196 9.53 -9.53 3.62
CA ASP A 196 9.74 -10.88 4.14
C ASP A 196 10.26 -10.89 5.60
N ALA A 197 10.41 -9.72 6.23
CA ALA A 197 10.95 -9.55 7.58
C ALA A 197 12.31 -10.24 7.76
N SER A 198 13.17 -10.21 6.72
CA SER A 198 14.48 -10.89 6.69
C SER A 198 14.43 -12.40 6.89
N ASP A 199 13.25 -13.01 6.81
CA ASP A 199 13.03 -14.46 6.75
C ASP A 199 12.40 -14.82 5.41
N SER A 200 13.23 -15.07 4.42
CA SER A 200 12.81 -15.28 3.04
C SER A 200 11.85 -16.48 2.87
N GLY A 201 11.84 -17.43 3.80
CA GLY A 201 10.92 -18.56 3.80
C GLY A 201 9.45 -18.12 3.96
N LEU A 202 9.22 -17.02 4.67
CA LEU A 202 7.88 -16.48 4.91
C LEU A 202 7.20 -16.01 3.62
N ALA A 203 7.96 -15.59 2.61
CA ALA A 203 7.43 -15.14 1.33
C ALA A 203 6.62 -16.24 0.61
N GLN A 204 7.01 -17.51 0.76
CA GLN A 204 6.33 -18.66 0.18
C GLN A 204 5.31 -19.33 1.12
N ASP A 205 5.28 -18.95 2.40
CA ASP A 205 4.28 -19.45 3.35
C ASP A 205 2.95 -18.68 3.19
N LYS A 206 1.90 -19.36 2.73
CA LYS A 206 0.55 -18.77 2.57
C LYS A 206 -0.12 -18.43 3.90
N GLY A 207 0.36 -18.97 5.01
CA GLY A 207 -0.12 -18.64 6.36
C GLY A 207 0.52 -17.41 6.97
N SER A 208 1.62 -16.90 6.37
CA SER A 208 2.32 -15.70 6.80
C SER A 208 1.81 -14.46 6.08
N LEU A 209 1.80 -13.31 6.78
CA LEU A 209 1.54 -12.00 6.22
C LEU A 209 2.80 -11.32 5.65
N ALA A 210 3.99 -11.90 5.87
CA ALA A 210 5.26 -11.38 5.38
C ALA A 210 5.55 -11.78 3.94
N GLY A 211 6.18 -10.90 3.15
CA GLY A 211 6.54 -11.13 1.75
C GLY A 211 5.31 -11.27 0.84
N LYS A 212 4.32 -10.41 1.03
CA LYS A 212 3.01 -10.44 0.41
C LYS A 212 2.57 -9.06 -0.07
N ILE A 213 1.61 -9.06 -0.99
CA ILE A 213 0.64 -7.99 -1.08
C ILE A 213 -0.66 -8.54 -0.49
N LEU A 214 -1.21 -7.85 0.49
CA LEU A 214 -2.46 -8.19 1.15
C LEU A 214 -3.59 -7.31 0.59
N ARG A 215 -4.83 -7.78 0.65
CA ARG A 215 -6.03 -7.00 0.31
C ARG A 215 -7.08 -7.19 1.38
N VAL A 216 -7.50 -6.09 2.00
CA VAL A 216 -8.36 -6.09 3.19
C VAL A 216 -9.52 -5.11 3.06
N ILE A 217 -10.59 -5.38 3.79
CA ILE A 217 -11.65 -4.39 4.04
C ILE A 217 -11.08 -3.31 4.95
N ALA A 218 -11.32 -2.05 4.60
CA ALA A 218 -10.87 -0.89 5.38
C ALA A 218 -11.89 0.25 5.16
N ASP A 219 -13.11 0.06 5.66
CA ASP A 219 -14.25 0.96 5.48
C ASP A 219 -14.75 1.57 6.81
N GLY A 220 -14.07 1.27 7.92
CA GLY A 220 -14.41 1.76 9.25
C GLY A 220 -15.49 0.95 9.96
N THR A 221 -15.81 -0.22 9.46
CA THR A 221 -16.76 -1.15 10.08
C THR A 221 -16.05 -2.20 10.95
N GLU A 222 -16.81 -3.08 11.60
CA GLU A 222 -16.28 -4.23 12.33
C GLU A 222 -15.58 -5.26 11.40
N ALA A 223 -15.73 -5.13 10.07
CA ALA A 223 -15.06 -5.97 9.10
C ALA A 223 -13.65 -5.48 8.73
N ASP A 224 -13.20 -4.31 9.23
CA ASP A 224 -11.85 -3.79 8.99
C ASP A 224 -10.79 -4.88 9.26
N GLY A 225 -9.83 -4.98 8.35
CA GLY A 225 -8.73 -5.95 8.42
C GLY A 225 -9.11 -7.38 8.02
N THR A 226 -10.35 -7.65 7.63
CA THR A 226 -10.75 -8.98 7.13
C THR A 226 -10.62 -9.08 5.61
N ALA A 227 -10.57 -10.32 5.10
CA ALA A 227 -10.48 -10.57 3.67
C ALA A 227 -11.79 -10.27 2.94
N PRO A 228 -11.79 -9.45 1.88
CA PRO A 228 -12.95 -9.32 1.01
C PRO A 228 -13.26 -10.63 0.30
N GLN A 229 -14.53 -10.79 -0.08
CA GLN A 229 -14.93 -11.91 -0.92
C GLN A 229 -14.17 -11.90 -2.25
N GLY A 230 -13.66 -13.06 -2.65
CA GLY A 230 -12.91 -13.24 -3.91
C GLY A 230 -11.41 -13.00 -3.77
N ASN A 231 -10.88 -12.79 -2.56
CA ASN A 231 -9.44 -12.89 -2.36
C ASN A 231 -8.92 -14.27 -2.71
N PRO A 232 -7.74 -14.38 -3.31
CA PRO A 232 -7.06 -15.65 -3.49
C PRO A 232 -6.83 -16.36 -2.15
N PHE A 233 -6.68 -17.68 -2.21
CA PHE A 233 -6.31 -18.52 -1.07
C PHE A 233 -7.28 -18.48 0.13
N ASP A 234 -8.49 -17.91 -0.03
CA ASP A 234 -9.46 -17.69 1.06
C ASP A 234 -8.80 -16.98 2.28
N SER A 235 -7.91 -16.03 2.03
CA SER A 235 -7.11 -15.33 3.04
C SER A 235 -6.94 -13.84 2.69
N LEU A 236 -6.17 -13.11 3.51
CA LEU A 236 -5.79 -11.71 3.24
C LEU A 236 -4.84 -11.58 2.04
N VAL A 237 -4.15 -12.67 1.66
CA VAL A 237 -3.09 -12.65 0.65
C VAL A 237 -3.68 -12.42 -0.73
N TRP A 238 -3.22 -11.33 -1.39
CA TRP A 238 -3.52 -11.02 -2.79
C TRP A 238 -2.50 -11.63 -3.75
N SER A 239 -1.20 -11.46 -3.45
CA SER A 239 -0.08 -12.09 -4.13
C SER A 239 1.01 -12.48 -3.14
N MET A 240 1.93 -13.37 -3.55
CA MET A 240 2.95 -13.93 -2.67
C MET A 240 4.31 -14.05 -3.37
N GLY A 241 5.33 -14.41 -2.61
CA GLY A 241 6.68 -14.59 -3.16
C GLY A 241 7.40 -13.27 -3.39
N HIS A 242 7.13 -12.28 -2.54
CA HIS A 242 7.76 -10.97 -2.54
C HIS A 242 8.87 -10.89 -1.48
N ARG A 243 9.91 -10.10 -1.77
CA ARG A 243 10.99 -9.81 -0.82
C ARG A 243 10.72 -8.54 -0.01
N ASN A 244 10.58 -7.40 -0.67
CA ASN A 244 10.32 -6.10 -0.01
C ASN A 244 9.64 -5.13 -0.98
N VAL A 245 8.33 -5.14 -1.00
CA VAL A 245 7.51 -4.28 -1.87
C VAL A 245 7.36 -2.91 -1.23
N GLU A 246 7.73 -1.84 -1.97
CA GLU A 246 7.70 -0.46 -1.46
C GLU A 246 6.83 0.51 -2.25
N GLY A 247 6.30 0.11 -3.39
CA GLY A 247 5.40 0.94 -4.19
C GLY A 247 4.20 0.16 -4.71
N LEU A 248 3.03 0.79 -4.73
CA LEU A 248 1.78 0.26 -5.29
C LEU A 248 1.08 1.36 -6.07
N ALA A 249 0.62 1.08 -7.29
CA ALA A 249 -0.24 1.99 -8.04
C ALA A 249 -1.07 1.23 -9.09
N TRP A 250 -2.12 1.88 -9.59
CA TRP A 250 -3.03 1.33 -10.60
C TRP A 250 -3.14 2.25 -11.80
N THR A 251 -3.20 1.65 -12.97
CA THR A 251 -3.64 2.34 -14.18
C THR A 251 -5.16 2.56 -14.15
N ALA A 252 -5.64 3.48 -14.99
CA ALA A 252 -7.08 3.77 -15.10
C ALA A 252 -7.92 2.57 -15.57
N ASP A 253 -7.30 1.60 -16.25
CA ASP A 253 -7.93 0.35 -16.70
C ASP A 253 -7.81 -0.78 -15.64
N GLY A 254 -7.26 -0.48 -14.43
CA GLY A 254 -7.25 -1.36 -13.28
C GLY A 254 -6.05 -2.31 -13.19
N ARG A 255 -5.04 -2.18 -14.05
CA ARG A 255 -3.79 -2.94 -13.91
C ARG A 255 -3.01 -2.42 -12.70
N MET A 256 -2.64 -3.33 -11.80
CA MET A 256 -1.88 -3.03 -10.59
C MET A 256 -0.39 -3.26 -10.84
N TYR A 257 0.42 -2.29 -10.45
CA TYR A 257 1.87 -2.40 -10.48
C TYR A 257 2.46 -2.24 -9.09
N ALA A 258 3.58 -2.92 -8.84
CA ALA A 258 4.35 -2.83 -7.61
C ALA A 258 5.84 -2.72 -7.89
N THR A 259 6.54 -1.93 -7.08
CA THR A 259 8.01 -1.87 -7.07
C THR A 259 8.55 -2.72 -5.95
N GLU A 260 9.69 -3.37 -6.18
CA GLU A 260 10.27 -4.30 -5.22
C GLU A 260 11.79 -4.22 -5.20
N PHE A 261 12.37 -4.22 -3.99
CA PHE A 261 13.82 -4.34 -3.82
C PHE A 261 14.28 -5.77 -4.03
N GLY A 262 15.20 -5.94 -4.95
CA GLY A 262 15.95 -7.18 -5.10
C GLY A 262 16.96 -7.42 -3.96
N HIS A 263 17.61 -8.59 -4.01
CA HIS A 263 18.56 -8.95 -2.97
C HIS A 263 19.97 -8.39 -3.26
N ASN A 264 20.57 -8.82 -4.37
CA ASN A 264 21.94 -8.44 -4.69
C ASN A 264 22.12 -7.96 -6.13
N THR A 265 21.25 -8.34 -7.03
CA THR A 265 21.46 -8.19 -8.46
C THR A 265 20.41 -7.31 -9.12
N THR A 266 19.12 -7.51 -8.83
CA THR A 266 18.07 -6.98 -9.68
C THR A 266 16.88 -6.52 -8.88
N ASP A 267 16.54 -5.23 -8.99
CA ASP A 267 15.28 -4.63 -8.53
C ASP A 267 14.19 -4.78 -9.60
N GLU A 268 12.91 -4.70 -9.20
CA GLU A 268 11.78 -5.10 -10.02
C GLU A 268 10.66 -4.06 -10.11
N LEU A 269 10.01 -4.02 -11.28
CA LEU A 269 8.63 -3.54 -11.44
C LEU A 269 7.76 -4.72 -11.84
N ASN A 270 6.81 -5.03 -11.02
CA ASN A 270 5.90 -6.16 -11.18
C ASN A 270 4.51 -5.71 -11.62
N LEU A 271 3.91 -6.39 -12.61
CA LEU A 271 2.47 -6.35 -12.87
C LEU A 271 1.79 -7.36 -11.96
N ILE A 272 0.99 -6.87 -11.02
CA ILE A 272 0.42 -7.71 -9.97
C ILE A 272 -0.91 -8.34 -10.41
N VAL A 273 -0.95 -9.66 -10.36
CA VAL A 273 -2.12 -10.49 -10.64
C VAL A 273 -2.52 -11.26 -9.38
N ALA A 274 -3.81 -11.25 -9.08
CA ALA A 274 -4.36 -11.95 -7.92
C ALA A 274 -4.00 -13.44 -7.92
N GLY A 275 -3.48 -13.92 -6.79
CA GLY A 275 -3.11 -15.33 -6.60
C GLY A 275 -1.76 -15.72 -7.18
N ASN A 276 -1.05 -14.82 -7.86
CA ASN A 276 0.24 -15.15 -8.45
C ASN A 276 1.37 -15.15 -7.41
N ASN A 277 2.42 -15.92 -7.75
CA ASN A 277 3.66 -16.05 -7.01
C ASN A 277 4.79 -15.38 -7.80
N TYR A 278 5.52 -14.46 -7.15
CA TYR A 278 6.63 -13.68 -7.76
C TYR A 278 8.00 -14.29 -7.48
N GLY A 279 8.04 -15.46 -6.84
CA GLY A 279 9.16 -16.40 -6.88
C GLY A 279 10.20 -16.24 -5.77
N TRP A 280 10.27 -15.12 -5.05
CA TRP A 280 11.23 -14.96 -3.96
C TRP A 280 11.02 -16.04 -2.86
N PRO A 281 12.07 -16.69 -2.32
CA PRO A 281 13.50 -16.51 -2.61
C PRO A 281 14.06 -17.43 -3.69
N GLY A 282 13.23 -18.20 -4.38
CA GLY A 282 13.65 -19.16 -5.38
C GLY A 282 14.25 -18.54 -6.63
N VAL A 283 13.77 -17.33 -6.97
CA VAL A 283 14.29 -16.50 -8.07
C VAL A 283 14.40 -15.05 -7.61
N GLU A 284 15.30 -14.29 -8.23
CA GLU A 284 15.43 -12.83 -8.11
C GLU A 284 15.28 -12.25 -9.51
N ALA A 285 14.16 -11.57 -9.78
CA ALA A 285 13.76 -11.18 -11.12
C ALA A 285 13.86 -12.38 -12.09
N ARG A 286 14.59 -12.28 -13.20
CA ARG A 286 14.81 -13.40 -14.12
C ARG A 286 16.07 -14.21 -13.81
N GLU A 287 16.81 -13.89 -12.74
CA GLU A 287 17.95 -14.72 -12.32
C GLU A 287 17.43 -16.07 -11.77
N GLY A 288 17.89 -17.16 -12.37
CA GLY A 288 17.41 -18.50 -12.07
C GLY A 288 16.17 -18.94 -12.85
N ALA A 289 15.58 -18.06 -13.68
CA ALA A 289 14.46 -18.40 -14.55
C ALA A 289 14.85 -19.46 -15.62
N PRO A 290 13.89 -20.23 -16.13
CA PRO A 290 14.10 -21.06 -17.32
C PRO A 290 14.64 -20.26 -18.49
N LYS A 291 15.55 -20.86 -19.26
CA LYS A 291 16.17 -20.19 -20.41
C LYS A 291 15.12 -19.73 -21.42
N GLY A 292 15.14 -18.44 -21.74
CA GLY A 292 14.22 -17.83 -22.71
C GLY A 292 12.97 -17.25 -22.06
N THR A 293 12.87 -17.18 -20.72
CA THR A 293 11.79 -16.45 -20.04
C THR A 293 11.88 -14.95 -20.37
N GLU A 294 10.79 -14.41 -20.85
CA GLU A 294 10.65 -12.98 -21.16
C GLU A 294 10.10 -12.18 -19.96
N LEU A 295 10.26 -10.87 -20.00
CA LEU A 295 9.66 -9.97 -19.00
C LEU A 295 8.13 -10.10 -19.01
N GLY A 296 7.52 -10.15 -17.82
CA GLY A 296 6.08 -10.25 -17.63
C GLY A 296 5.47 -11.64 -17.84
N GLU A 297 6.28 -12.64 -18.20
CA GLU A 297 5.77 -14.01 -18.36
C GLU A 297 5.47 -14.69 -17.03
N THR A 298 4.60 -15.68 -17.07
CA THR A 298 4.41 -16.65 -15.98
C THR A 298 4.86 -18.02 -16.47
N VAL A 299 5.93 -18.55 -15.87
CA VAL A 299 6.52 -19.85 -16.22
C VAL A 299 6.61 -20.70 -14.97
N ASP A 300 6.13 -21.96 -15.05
CA ASP A 300 6.14 -22.92 -13.94
C ASP A 300 5.49 -22.38 -12.64
N GLY A 301 4.49 -21.48 -12.78
CA GLY A 301 3.76 -20.89 -11.66
C GLY A 301 4.44 -19.69 -11.01
N ILE A 302 5.56 -19.22 -11.55
CA ILE A 302 6.26 -18.00 -11.14
C ILE A 302 6.00 -16.89 -12.18
N THR A 303 5.60 -15.72 -11.70
CA THR A 303 5.39 -14.52 -12.53
C THR A 303 6.62 -13.64 -12.44
N TYR A 304 7.16 -13.26 -13.58
CA TYR A 304 8.38 -12.47 -13.70
C TYR A 304 8.08 -10.98 -13.88
N PRO A 305 9.01 -10.07 -13.48
CA PRO A 305 8.79 -8.65 -13.56
C PRO A 305 8.58 -8.15 -14.98
N VAL A 306 7.88 -7.02 -15.14
CA VAL A 306 7.69 -6.34 -16.43
C VAL A 306 8.81 -5.36 -16.75
N ALA A 307 9.58 -4.93 -15.74
CA ALA A 307 10.86 -4.22 -15.88
C ALA A 307 11.78 -4.60 -14.74
N GLU A 308 13.09 -4.51 -14.98
CA GLU A 308 14.13 -4.85 -14.02
C GLU A 308 15.32 -3.88 -14.14
N TRP A 309 16.00 -3.64 -13.03
CA TRP A 309 17.17 -2.77 -12.93
C TRP A 309 18.25 -3.41 -12.08
N PRO A 310 19.55 -3.16 -12.37
CA PRO A 310 20.60 -3.43 -11.39
C PRO A 310 20.28 -2.70 -10.07
N VAL A 311 20.51 -3.35 -8.92
CA VAL A 311 20.22 -2.75 -7.60
C VAL A 311 21.00 -1.45 -7.33
N ALA A 312 22.10 -1.19 -8.08
CA ALA A 312 22.84 0.06 -8.00
C ALA A 312 22.11 1.23 -8.66
N ASP A 313 21.20 0.96 -9.62
CA ASP A 313 20.60 1.96 -10.49
C ASP A 313 19.21 2.39 -10.05
N ALA A 314 18.58 1.65 -9.11
CA ALA A 314 17.24 1.93 -8.67
C ALA A 314 17.08 1.95 -7.15
N SER A 315 16.94 0.82 -6.45
CA SER A 315 16.27 0.72 -5.14
C SER A 315 14.90 1.40 -5.21
N PRO A 316 13.96 0.82 -5.99
CA PRO A 316 12.71 1.48 -6.37
C PRO A 316 11.73 1.50 -5.20
N SER A 317 11.32 2.67 -4.76
CA SER A 317 10.41 2.86 -3.63
C SER A 317 9.03 3.34 -4.09
N GLY A 318 8.51 4.43 -3.55
CA GLY A 318 7.19 4.93 -3.90
C GLY A 318 6.98 5.15 -5.39
N MET A 319 5.77 4.91 -5.86
CA MET A 319 5.41 5.05 -7.26
C MET A 319 4.04 5.70 -7.42
N THR A 320 3.84 6.32 -8.58
CA THR A 320 2.53 6.83 -9.02
C THR A 320 2.35 6.58 -10.52
N ILE A 321 1.11 6.61 -10.98
CA ILE A 321 0.77 6.38 -12.39
C ILE A 321 -0.09 7.53 -12.89
N SER A 322 0.37 8.19 -13.95
CA SER A 322 -0.41 9.15 -14.73
C SER A 322 -1.18 8.44 -15.86
N SER A 323 -1.85 9.22 -16.70
CA SER A 323 -2.52 8.68 -17.90
C SER A 323 -1.57 8.09 -18.93
N ASP A 324 -0.28 8.43 -18.89
CA ASP A 324 0.71 8.14 -19.94
C ASP A 324 1.96 7.42 -19.45
N ALA A 325 2.22 7.40 -18.14
CA ALA A 325 3.43 6.79 -17.61
C ALA A 325 3.31 6.36 -16.14
N ILE A 326 4.17 5.41 -15.77
CA ILE A 326 4.50 5.06 -14.40
C ILE A 326 5.73 5.88 -13.99
N TYR A 327 5.71 6.46 -12.79
CA TYR A 327 6.83 7.17 -12.19
C TYR A 327 7.25 6.42 -10.92
N VAL A 328 8.53 6.06 -10.84
CA VAL A 328 9.11 5.27 -9.76
C VAL A 328 10.26 6.06 -9.11
N ALA A 329 10.12 6.32 -7.82
CA ALA A 329 11.17 6.92 -7.01
C ALA A 329 12.34 5.95 -6.82
N ALA A 330 13.56 6.41 -7.01
CA ALA A 330 14.76 5.59 -6.86
C ALA A 330 15.66 6.15 -5.75
N LEU A 331 15.87 5.34 -4.71
CA LEU A 331 16.70 5.74 -3.56
C LEU A 331 18.18 5.71 -3.89
N ARG A 332 18.70 4.56 -4.33
CA ARG A 332 20.11 4.42 -4.72
C ARG A 332 20.37 5.01 -6.10
N GLY A 333 19.35 4.95 -6.96
CA GLY A 333 19.41 5.53 -8.30
C GLY A 333 19.39 7.05 -8.32
N GLU A 334 19.00 7.70 -7.22
CA GLU A 334 18.95 9.16 -6.99
C GLU A 334 18.23 9.92 -8.09
N ASP A 335 17.14 9.34 -8.57
CA ASP A 335 16.34 9.88 -9.69
C ASP A 335 14.89 9.39 -9.60
N VAL A 336 14.10 9.76 -10.58
CA VAL A 336 12.79 9.16 -10.86
C VAL A 336 12.87 8.44 -12.21
N TRP A 337 12.50 7.17 -12.21
CA TRP A 337 12.29 6.42 -13.43
C TRP A 337 10.90 6.73 -13.99
N ARG A 338 10.83 7.12 -15.25
CA ARG A 338 9.60 7.22 -16.00
C ARG A 338 9.49 6.04 -16.98
N ILE A 339 8.40 5.30 -16.87
CA ILE A 339 8.10 4.15 -17.71
C ILE A 339 6.83 4.46 -18.50
N PRO A 340 6.89 4.70 -19.79
CA PRO A 340 5.71 5.00 -20.60
C PRO A 340 4.68 3.87 -20.56
N LEU A 341 3.41 4.21 -20.41
CA LEU A 341 2.30 3.28 -20.62
C LEU A 341 2.02 3.13 -22.11
N THR A 342 1.76 1.90 -22.54
CA THR A 342 1.36 1.57 -23.89
C THR A 342 0.05 0.81 -23.89
N GLN A 343 -0.60 0.69 -25.05
CA GLN A 343 -1.83 -0.08 -25.17
C GLN A 343 -1.62 -1.54 -24.72
N ASP A 344 -0.44 -2.08 -24.99
CA ASP A 344 -0.14 -3.50 -24.79
C ASP A 344 0.82 -3.76 -23.59
N GLY A 345 1.10 -2.74 -22.74
CA GLY A 345 2.00 -2.90 -21.60
C GLY A 345 2.72 -1.63 -21.20
N ILE A 346 4.05 -1.71 -21.12
CA ILE A 346 4.93 -0.59 -20.77
C ILE A 346 6.02 -0.40 -21.84
N GLY A 347 6.51 0.83 -21.95
CA GLY A 347 7.67 1.17 -22.76
C GLY A 347 8.99 1.02 -21.99
N THR A 348 10.10 1.43 -22.62
CA THR A 348 11.43 1.39 -22.01
C THR A 348 11.54 2.38 -20.86
N PRO A 349 11.93 1.94 -19.65
CA PRO A 349 12.23 2.83 -18.53
C PRO A 349 13.34 3.84 -18.87
N ALA A 350 13.17 5.08 -18.45
CA ALA A 350 14.18 6.13 -18.57
C ALA A 350 14.19 7.02 -17.33
N LYS A 351 15.38 7.46 -16.90
CA LYS A 351 15.51 8.43 -15.80
C LYS A 351 15.07 9.82 -16.25
N LEU A 352 14.46 10.59 -15.35
CA LEU A 352 14.11 11.99 -15.59
C LEU A 352 15.35 12.92 -15.59
N GLY A 353 16.43 12.52 -14.94
CA GLY A 353 17.67 13.28 -14.86
C GLY A 353 17.60 14.42 -13.84
N ILE A 354 16.96 14.19 -12.68
CA ILE A 354 16.92 15.13 -11.57
C ILE A 354 18.12 14.94 -10.64
N ASP A 355 18.67 16.03 -10.10
CA ASP A 355 19.77 16.00 -9.14
C ASP A 355 19.27 16.45 -7.75
N LEU A 356 18.52 15.60 -7.09
CA LEU A 356 17.93 15.87 -5.79
C LEU A 356 18.40 14.90 -4.68
N GLY A 357 19.30 13.95 -5.03
CA GLY A 357 19.72 12.87 -4.16
C GLY A 357 18.69 11.74 -4.13
N ARG A 358 18.61 11.04 -3.01
CA ARG A 358 17.73 9.88 -2.81
C ARG A 358 16.25 10.31 -2.87
N ILE A 359 15.48 9.67 -3.74
CA ILE A 359 14.04 9.92 -3.87
C ILE A 359 13.29 8.73 -3.24
N ARG A 360 12.47 9.01 -2.22
CA ARG A 360 11.71 7.99 -1.48
C ARG A 360 10.31 7.77 -2.03
N SER A 361 9.60 8.84 -2.36
CA SER A 361 8.22 8.72 -2.84
C SER A 361 7.95 9.72 -3.96
N VAL A 362 7.01 9.36 -4.82
CA VAL A 362 6.50 10.19 -5.89
C VAL A 362 4.97 10.12 -5.89
N ALA A 363 4.31 11.27 -6.03
CA ALA A 363 2.86 11.36 -6.05
C ALA A 363 2.37 12.23 -7.22
N LEU A 364 1.18 11.91 -7.72
CA LEU A 364 0.46 12.72 -8.69
C LEU A 364 -0.48 13.67 -7.93
N GLY A 365 -0.22 14.95 -8.02
CA GLY A 365 -1.10 15.96 -7.43
C GLY A 365 -2.45 16.08 -8.14
N PRO A 366 -3.45 16.70 -7.49
CA PRO A 366 -4.78 16.88 -8.08
C PRO A 366 -4.78 17.71 -9.36
N ASP A 367 -3.74 18.51 -9.56
CA ASP A 367 -3.51 19.34 -10.75
C ASP A 367 -2.76 18.61 -11.87
N GLY A 368 -2.41 17.35 -11.67
CA GLY A 368 -1.61 16.53 -12.57
C GLY A 368 -0.11 16.74 -12.47
N SER A 369 0.36 17.59 -11.58
CA SER A 369 1.80 17.77 -11.29
C SER A 369 2.40 16.57 -10.60
N ILE A 370 3.66 16.30 -10.86
CA ILE A 370 4.43 15.26 -10.18
C ILE A 370 5.13 15.89 -8.97
N TYR A 371 4.91 15.28 -7.80
CA TYR A 371 5.60 15.64 -6.56
C TYR A 371 6.57 14.54 -6.17
N VAL A 372 7.78 14.93 -5.75
CA VAL A 372 8.81 14.00 -5.28
C VAL A 372 9.27 14.36 -3.88
N VAL A 373 9.57 13.34 -3.09
CA VAL A 373 10.06 13.49 -1.71
C VAL A 373 11.47 12.95 -1.65
N THR A 374 12.43 13.81 -1.24
CA THR A 374 13.80 13.38 -0.99
C THR A 374 13.89 12.59 0.33
N ASN A 375 14.94 11.78 0.48
CA ASN A 375 15.21 11.01 1.70
C ASN A 375 16.71 10.92 1.96
N ASN A 376 17.36 12.08 1.99
CA ASN A 376 18.81 12.18 2.18
C ASN A 376 19.19 12.07 3.66
N THR A 377 18.23 12.27 4.59
CA THR A 377 18.45 12.23 6.04
C THR A 377 18.16 10.87 6.68
N ASP A 378 17.90 9.81 5.89
CA ASP A 378 17.57 8.45 6.37
C ASP A 378 18.76 7.65 6.94
N GLY A 379 19.94 8.28 7.02
CA GLY A 379 21.17 7.64 7.47
C GLY A 379 21.93 6.86 6.39
N ARG A 380 21.39 6.78 5.17
CA ARG A 380 22.02 6.13 3.98
C ARG A 380 22.33 7.12 2.86
N GLY A 381 21.82 8.35 2.97
CA GLY A 381 22.06 9.43 2.02
C GLY A 381 23.15 10.39 2.45
N GLU A 382 23.42 11.38 1.60
CA GLU A 382 24.30 12.52 1.90
C GLU A 382 23.41 13.75 2.06
N PRO A 383 23.05 14.16 3.30
CA PRO A 383 22.15 15.30 3.53
C PRO A 383 22.74 16.60 2.95
N ARG A 384 21.88 17.36 2.28
CA ARG A 384 22.14 18.71 1.78
C ARG A 384 21.51 19.75 2.72
N ASP A 385 21.82 21.02 2.50
CA ASP A 385 21.24 22.12 3.33
C ASP A 385 19.71 22.08 3.30
N GLU A 386 19.09 22.11 4.47
CA GLU A 386 17.64 22.09 4.69
C GLU A 386 16.92 20.79 4.24
N ASP A 387 17.64 19.69 3.94
CA ASP A 387 17.02 18.40 3.65
C ASP A 387 16.14 17.92 4.83
N ASP A 388 15.08 17.12 4.58
CA ASP A 388 14.58 16.69 3.28
C ASP A 388 13.50 17.62 2.74
N HIS A 389 13.19 17.45 1.43
CA HIS A 389 12.32 18.36 0.70
C HIS A 389 11.16 17.62 0.01
N VAL A 390 10.10 18.37 -0.29
CA VAL A 390 9.17 18.05 -1.38
C VAL A 390 9.43 19.01 -2.53
N TYR A 391 9.58 18.45 -3.72
CA TYR A 391 9.64 19.20 -4.97
C TYR A 391 8.44 18.92 -5.85
N GLN A 392 7.99 19.93 -6.59
CA GLN A 392 7.07 19.78 -7.71
C GLN A 392 7.88 19.79 -9.00
N LEU A 393 7.65 18.81 -9.87
CA LEU A 393 8.26 18.69 -11.18
C LEU A 393 7.24 19.09 -12.24
N GLU A 394 7.66 19.95 -13.16
CA GLU A 394 6.93 20.25 -14.39
C GLU A 394 7.58 19.45 -15.52
N LEU A 395 6.79 18.65 -16.22
CA LEU A 395 7.24 17.81 -17.33
C LEU A 395 6.67 18.30 -18.66
N SER A 396 7.44 18.06 -19.75
CA SER A 396 6.99 18.40 -21.12
C SER A 396 5.99 17.39 -21.67
#